data_c550503fe68280cc3d3bfe6f8645ca7b
#
_entry.id   c550503fe68280cc3d3bfe6f8645ca7b
#
_cell.length_a   1.000
_cell.length_b   1.000
_cell.length_c   1.000
_cell.angle_alpha   90.00
_cell.angle_beta   90.00
_cell.angle_gamma   90.00
#
_symmetry.space_group_name_H-M   'P 1'
#
loop_
_entity.id
_entity.type
_entity.pdbx_description
1 polymer ?
#
loop_
_entity_poly.entity_id
_entity_poly.type
_entity_poly.pdbx_seq_one_letter_code
_entity_poly.pdbx_strand_id
1 'polypeptide(L)'
;METSQYQTLLDCAQVGWWETDFEEGCYICSDFLIGLLELKGPKLPITDFYSLIREDYRSRIANEFAFFREIGIYEQAFPIKTCYGYRFVRTKIYKHGLESNGKIKAFGILQLIPFSEGDANQPVENSQIDSLLRHLGSLSRALHSFIQTNDLHKSIHLALTEILFSIYTKGRAYIMEYGEGDTLSCTHEVCSKGIAPVRDTLQNIPLSTLRWSTEKIQKLYPILINNLDELPLEAAEEKRYLTMRGARSLIMIPLIIKGISWGYLGIDIVDNNRMWSLEDYQWLSSITNIISIITKMARTNEALDHSEKLLRNIYTNIPVGIELYDKNGYLVDMNNMDVEIFGLPSKEAALGI
;
A
#
# COMPACT_ATOMS: atom_id res chain seq x y z
N MET A 1 14.38 -5.11 -0.71
CA MET A 1 13.05 -5.71 -0.46
C MET A 1 12.85 -6.83 -1.46
N GLU A 2 12.57 -8.06 -0.99
CA GLU A 2 12.44 -9.22 -1.87
C GLU A 2 11.11 -9.18 -2.63
N THR A 3 11.10 -9.64 -3.87
CA THR A 3 9.95 -9.68 -4.80
C THR A 3 8.69 -10.28 -4.16
N SER A 4 8.85 -11.24 -3.25
CA SER A 4 7.80 -11.91 -2.48
C SER A 4 6.96 -10.97 -1.60
N GLN A 5 7.55 -9.90 -1.07
CA GLN A 5 6.87 -8.97 -0.16
C GLN A 5 5.93 -8.01 -0.91
N TYR A 6 6.33 -7.60 -2.12
CA TYR A 6 5.47 -6.78 -2.98
C TYR A 6 4.26 -7.56 -3.47
N GLN A 7 4.44 -8.84 -3.75
CA GLN A 7 3.36 -9.73 -4.17
C GLN A 7 2.28 -9.82 -3.10
N THR A 8 2.66 -10.02 -1.84
CA THR A 8 1.72 -10.04 -0.70
C THR A 8 0.95 -8.72 -0.55
N LEU A 9 1.60 -7.57 -0.81
CA LEU A 9 0.95 -6.25 -0.76
C LEU A 9 -0.14 -6.10 -1.82
N LEU A 10 0.16 -6.49 -3.04
CA LEU A 10 -0.77 -6.38 -4.18
C LEU A 10 -1.96 -7.33 -4.01
N ASP A 11 -1.73 -8.54 -3.50
CA ASP A 11 -2.78 -9.52 -3.23
C ASP A 11 -3.73 -9.03 -2.12
N CYS A 12 -3.20 -8.43 -1.05
CA CYS A 12 -4.01 -7.81 0.00
C CYS A 12 -4.84 -6.63 -0.51
N ALA A 13 -4.35 -5.88 -1.48
CA ALA A 13 -5.06 -4.76 -2.11
C ALA A 13 -6.04 -5.22 -3.21
N GLN A 14 -6.16 -6.52 -3.49
CA GLN A 14 -6.91 -7.09 -4.62
C GLN A 14 -6.49 -6.50 -5.98
N VAL A 15 -5.20 -6.24 -6.13
CA VAL A 15 -4.57 -5.73 -7.34
C VAL A 15 -3.71 -6.82 -7.95
N GLY A 16 -4.09 -7.29 -9.12
CA GLY A 16 -3.24 -8.17 -9.91
C GLY A 16 -2.17 -7.37 -10.65
N TRP A 17 -0.98 -7.93 -10.77
CA TRP A 17 0.04 -7.39 -11.63
C TRP A 17 0.38 -8.38 -12.75
N TRP A 18 0.90 -7.83 -13.85
CA TRP A 18 1.39 -8.59 -14.97
C TRP A 18 2.60 -7.90 -15.60
N GLU A 19 3.45 -8.69 -16.22
CA GLU A 19 4.63 -8.26 -16.96
C GLU A 19 4.59 -8.86 -18.38
N THR A 20 5.05 -8.13 -19.39
CA THR A 20 5.14 -8.67 -20.74
C THR A 20 6.41 -9.47 -20.94
N ASP A 21 6.27 -10.67 -21.45
CA ASP A 21 7.35 -11.41 -22.08
C ASP A 21 7.12 -11.39 -23.60
N PHE A 22 7.83 -10.50 -24.29
CA PHE A 22 7.69 -10.35 -25.73
C PHE A 22 8.41 -11.44 -26.54
N GLU A 23 9.32 -12.18 -25.93
CA GLU A 23 9.97 -13.31 -26.60
C GLU A 23 9.01 -14.49 -26.73
N GLU A 24 8.25 -14.75 -25.68
CA GLU A 24 7.23 -15.80 -25.66
C GLU A 24 5.86 -15.31 -26.12
N GLY A 25 5.65 -14.01 -26.31
CA GLY A 25 4.36 -13.43 -26.74
C GLY A 25 3.28 -13.59 -25.68
N CYS A 26 3.62 -13.52 -24.40
CA CYS A 26 2.70 -13.73 -23.30
C CYS A 26 2.86 -12.67 -22.20
N TYR A 27 1.86 -12.62 -21.32
CA TYR A 27 1.93 -11.94 -20.04
C TYR A 27 2.31 -12.94 -18.95
N ILE A 28 3.18 -12.53 -18.01
CA ILE A 28 3.44 -13.23 -16.75
C ILE A 28 2.53 -12.59 -15.71
N CYS A 29 1.66 -13.38 -15.09
CA CYS A 29 0.58 -12.90 -14.21
C CYS A 29 0.85 -13.28 -12.76
N SER A 30 0.44 -12.39 -11.82
CA SER A 30 0.42 -12.67 -10.38
C SER A 30 -0.59 -13.77 -10.02
N ASP A 31 -0.42 -14.39 -8.84
CA ASP A 31 -1.32 -15.42 -8.30
C ASP A 31 -2.77 -14.91 -8.21
N PHE A 32 -2.96 -13.64 -7.84
CA PHE A 32 -4.28 -13.01 -7.86
C PHE A 32 -4.93 -13.05 -9.26
N LEU A 33 -4.19 -12.71 -10.32
CA LEU A 33 -4.71 -12.76 -11.70
C LEU A 33 -4.94 -14.18 -12.19
N ILE A 34 -4.09 -15.13 -11.79
CA ILE A 34 -4.27 -16.55 -12.11
C ILE A 34 -5.63 -17.02 -11.57
N GLY A 35 -5.93 -16.73 -10.31
CA GLY A 35 -7.22 -17.07 -9.70
C GLY A 35 -8.40 -16.30 -10.30
N LEU A 36 -8.25 -15.00 -10.51
CA LEU A 36 -9.31 -14.14 -11.05
C LEU A 36 -9.74 -14.52 -12.47
N LEU A 37 -8.77 -14.82 -13.34
CA LEU A 37 -8.98 -15.12 -14.76
C LEU A 37 -9.04 -16.63 -15.05
N GLU A 38 -9.02 -17.48 -14.01
CA GLU A 38 -9.03 -18.96 -14.11
C GLU A 38 -7.93 -19.50 -15.04
N LEU A 39 -6.71 -18.93 -14.93
CA LEU A 39 -5.59 -19.33 -15.76
C LEU A 39 -5.02 -20.68 -15.30
N LYS A 40 -4.52 -21.47 -16.25
CA LYS A 40 -3.86 -22.75 -15.95
C LYS A 40 -2.44 -22.63 -15.39
N GLY A 41 -1.92 -21.42 -15.33
CA GLY A 41 -0.57 -21.11 -14.85
C GLY A 41 -0.24 -19.62 -15.01
N PRO A 42 0.99 -19.19 -14.67
CA PRO A 42 1.37 -17.78 -14.64
C PRO A 42 1.50 -17.11 -16.02
N LYS A 43 1.53 -17.89 -17.09
CA LYS A 43 1.68 -17.38 -18.46
C LYS A 43 0.32 -17.29 -19.16
N LEU A 44 -0.02 -16.10 -19.67
CA LEU A 44 -1.22 -15.82 -20.44
C LEU A 44 -0.82 -15.31 -21.83
N PRO A 45 -1.05 -16.08 -22.91
CA PRO A 45 -0.82 -15.59 -24.27
C PRO A 45 -1.55 -14.28 -24.54
N ILE A 46 -0.92 -13.36 -25.27
CA ILE A 46 -1.52 -12.04 -25.58
C ILE A 46 -2.84 -12.20 -26.33
N THR A 47 -2.92 -13.17 -27.24
CA THR A 47 -4.14 -13.51 -27.99
C THR A 47 -5.28 -13.96 -27.07
N ASP A 48 -4.95 -14.77 -26.04
CA ASP A 48 -5.93 -15.31 -25.11
C ASP A 48 -6.44 -14.20 -24.18
N PHE A 49 -5.59 -13.27 -23.77
CA PHE A 49 -6.01 -12.08 -23.03
C PHE A 49 -7.09 -11.30 -23.77
N TYR A 50 -6.90 -11.03 -25.07
CA TYR A 50 -7.90 -10.34 -25.89
C TYR A 50 -9.21 -11.12 -25.98
N SER A 51 -9.16 -12.46 -25.96
CA SER A 51 -10.36 -13.29 -25.98
C SER A 51 -11.21 -13.18 -24.71
N LEU A 52 -10.58 -12.87 -23.57
CA LEU A 52 -11.27 -12.63 -22.30
C LEU A 52 -12.01 -11.29 -22.29
N ILE A 53 -11.58 -10.31 -23.08
CA ILE A 53 -12.25 -9.01 -23.17
C ILE A 53 -13.60 -9.16 -23.87
N ARG A 54 -14.64 -8.50 -23.35
CA ARG A 54 -15.97 -8.50 -23.99
C ARG A 54 -15.87 -7.94 -25.41
N GLU A 55 -16.55 -8.58 -26.35
CA GLU A 55 -16.37 -8.40 -27.79
C GLU A 55 -16.52 -6.93 -28.26
N ASP A 56 -17.51 -6.21 -27.73
CA ASP A 56 -17.78 -4.80 -28.02
C ASP A 56 -16.66 -3.82 -27.61
N TYR A 57 -15.74 -4.25 -26.74
CA TYR A 57 -14.60 -3.46 -26.28
C TYR A 57 -13.27 -3.79 -26.99
N ARG A 58 -13.16 -4.94 -27.66
CA ARG A 58 -11.87 -5.44 -28.21
C ARG A 58 -11.24 -4.47 -29.21
N SER A 59 -12.02 -3.96 -30.17
CA SER A 59 -11.51 -3.04 -31.21
C SER A 59 -11.00 -1.73 -30.61
N ARG A 60 -11.73 -1.17 -29.62
CA ARG A 60 -11.31 0.05 -28.92
C ARG A 60 -9.98 -0.16 -28.21
N ILE A 61 -9.87 -1.25 -27.44
CA ILE A 61 -8.67 -1.55 -26.65
C ILE A 61 -7.47 -1.82 -27.54
N ALA A 62 -7.63 -2.54 -28.64
CA ALA A 62 -6.54 -2.78 -29.59
C ALA A 62 -6.01 -1.47 -30.20
N ASN A 63 -6.90 -0.55 -30.58
CA ASN A 63 -6.51 0.75 -31.14
C ASN A 63 -5.78 1.62 -30.12
N GLU A 64 -6.29 1.68 -28.88
CA GLU A 64 -5.68 2.50 -27.81
C GLU A 64 -4.35 1.91 -27.34
N PHE A 65 -4.18 0.57 -27.37
CA PHE A 65 -2.90 -0.07 -27.08
C PHE A 65 -1.81 0.26 -28.11
N ALA A 66 -2.18 0.59 -29.35
CA ALA A 66 -1.24 1.07 -30.35
C ALA A 66 -0.59 2.42 -29.95
N PHE A 67 -1.33 3.31 -29.27
CA PHE A 67 -0.82 4.59 -28.76
C PHE A 67 0.12 4.43 -27.56
N PHE A 68 0.04 3.34 -26.82
CA PHE A 68 0.92 3.08 -25.67
C PHE A 68 2.41 3.09 -26.06
N ARG A 69 2.74 2.64 -27.25
CA ARG A 69 4.12 2.63 -27.75
C ARG A 69 4.76 4.03 -27.77
N GLU A 70 3.94 5.07 -27.93
CA GLU A 70 4.39 6.47 -28.05
C GLU A 70 4.44 7.18 -26.68
N ILE A 71 3.46 6.94 -25.81
CA ILE A 71 3.23 7.74 -24.59
C ILE A 71 3.91 7.14 -23.36
N GLY A 72 4.16 5.82 -23.32
CA GLY A 72 4.86 5.14 -22.21
C GLY A 72 4.05 4.87 -20.95
N ILE A 73 2.86 5.48 -20.79
CA ILE A 73 1.89 5.22 -19.73
C ILE A 73 0.51 5.10 -20.35
N TYR A 74 -0.22 4.08 -20.00
CA TYR A 74 -1.54 3.83 -20.53
C TYR A 74 -2.48 3.31 -19.45
N GLU A 75 -3.70 3.80 -19.43
CA GLU A 75 -4.70 3.43 -18.46
C GLU A 75 -6.07 3.25 -19.10
N GLN A 76 -6.72 2.11 -18.83
CA GLN A 76 -8.03 1.77 -19.38
C GLN A 76 -8.90 1.01 -18.39
N ALA A 77 -10.23 1.14 -18.59
CA ALA A 77 -11.25 0.30 -17.95
C ALA A 77 -12.10 -0.40 -19.02
N PHE A 78 -12.31 -1.71 -18.83
CA PHE A 78 -13.08 -2.55 -19.74
C PHE A 78 -13.61 -3.80 -19.06
N PRO A 79 -14.70 -4.41 -19.57
CA PRO A 79 -15.21 -5.66 -19.04
C PRO A 79 -14.36 -6.83 -19.55
N ILE A 80 -13.92 -7.69 -18.60
CA ILE A 80 -13.18 -8.91 -18.87
C ILE A 80 -13.88 -10.10 -18.20
N LYS A 81 -13.77 -11.27 -18.81
CA LYS A 81 -14.28 -12.52 -18.24
C LYS A 81 -13.41 -12.96 -17.06
N THR A 82 -14.03 -13.13 -15.91
CA THR A 82 -13.41 -13.58 -14.66
C THR A 82 -14.11 -14.83 -14.16
N CYS A 83 -13.60 -15.43 -13.07
CA CYS A 83 -14.27 -16.50 -12.32
C CYS A 83 -15.68 -16.10 -11.80
N TYR A 84 -15.98 -14.80 -11.76
CA TYR A 84 -17.29 -14.25 -11.36
C TYR A 84 -18.14 -13.78 -12.55
N GLY A 85 -17.86 -14.24 -13.78
CA GLY A 85 -18.47 -13.73 -15.00
C GLY A 85 -17.77 -12.46 -15.52
N TYR A 86 -18.44 -11.71 -16.39
CA TYR A 86 -17.88 -10.44 -16.85
C TYR A 86 -17.84 -9.40 -15.72
N ARG A 87 -16.65 -8.85 -15.48
CA ARG A 87 -16.43 -7.77 -14.50
C ARG A 87 -15.66 -6.65 -15.16
N PHE A 88 -15.98 -5.42 -14.80
CA PHE A 88 -15.14 -4.29 -15.17
C PHE A 88 -13.82 -4.36 -14.41
N VAL A 89 -12.75 -4.26 -15.16
CA VAL A 89 -11.41 -4.13 -14.64
C VAL A 89 -10.79 -2.84 -15.14
N ARG A 90 -9.86 -2.32 -14.36
CA ARG A 90 -9.00 -1.23 -14.77
C ARG A 90 -7.58 -1.77 -14.88
N THR A 91 -6.93 -1.48 -15.98
CA THR A 91 -5.50 -1.76 -16.14
C THR A 91 -4.73 -0.47 -16.34
N LYS A 92 -3.56 -0.41 -15.71
CA LYS A 92 -2.59 0.65 -15.93
C LYS A 92 -1.26 0.03 -16.29
N ILE A 93 -0.68 0.51 -17.37
CA ILE A 93 0.52 -0.06 -18.00
C ILE A 93 1.63 0.99 -17.93
N TYR A 94 2.82 0.55 -17.54
CA TYR A 94 4.03 1.35 -17.50
C TYR A 94 5.08 0.73 -18.42
N LYS A 95 5.71 1.57 -19.22
CA LYS A 95 6.87 1.20 -20.00
C LYS A 95 8.09 1.15 -19.06
N HIS A 96 8.71 -0.01 -18.93
CA HIS A 96 9.88 -0.21 -18.09
C HIS A 96 11.11 -0.49 -18.94
N GLY A 97 11.77 0.58 -19.42
CA GLY A 97 13.03 0.49 -20.15
C GLY A 97 12.96 -0.11 -21.55
N LEU A 98 14.08 0.00 -22.25
CA LEU A 98 14.36 -0.73 -23.50
C LEU A 98 15.38 -1.83 -23.16
N GLU A 99 15.08 -3.07 -23.51
CA GLU A 99 16.11 -4.12 -23.51
C GLU A 99 17.16 -3.82 -24.58
N SER A 100 18.34 -4.44 -24.44
CA SER A 100 19.47 -4.34 -25.40
C SER A 100 19.11 -4.74 -26.84
N ASN A 101 17.98 -5.44 -27.03
CA ASN A 101 17.41 -5.86 -28.33
C ASN A 101 16.33 -4.89 -28.87
N GLY A 102 16.09 -3.76 -28.24
CA GLY A 102 15.08 -2.76 -28.65
C GLY A 102 13.63 -3.13 -28.29
N LYS A 103 13.38 -4.21 -27.56
CA LYS A 103 12.06 -4.61 -27.10
C LYS A 103 11.67 -3.83 -25.84
N ILE A 104 10.40 -3.46 -25.76
CA ILE A 104 9.82 -2.68 -24.66
C ILE A 104 9.36 -3.65 -23.59
N LYS A 105 9.98 -3.66 -22.41
CA LYS A 105 9.36 -4.26 -21.23
C LYS A 105 8.22 -3.38 -20.74
N ALA A 106 7.05 -3.98 -20.55
CA ALA A 106 5.90 -3.32 -19.94
C ALA A 106 5.47 -4.08 -18.69
N PHE A 107 5.18 -3.33 -17.65
CA PHE A 107 4.59 -3.82 -16.42
C PHE A 107 3.22 -3.19 -16.27
N GLY A 108 2.23 -3.95 -15.85
CA GLY A 108 0.88 -3.46 -15.66
C GLY A 108 0.26 -3.98 -14.37
N ILE A 109 -0.70 -3.22 -13.89
CA ILE A 109 -1.61 -3.64 -12.82
C ILE A 109 -3.01 -3.75 -13.37
N LEU A 110 -3.78 -4.69 -12.83
CA LEU A 110 -5.18 -4.90 -13.14
C LEU A 110 -5.96 -5.00 -11.83
N GLN A 111 -7.00 -4.20 -11.70
CA GLN A 111 -7.84 -4.14 -10.52
C GLN A 111 -9.30 -4.36 -10.89
N LEU A 112 -10.02 -5.12 -10.08
CA LEU A 112 -11.47 -5.26 -10.20
C LEU A 112 -12.17 -3.96 -9.83
N ILE A 113 -13.11 -3.56 -10.68
CA ILE A 113 -14.06 -2.50 -10.37
C ILE A 113 -15.29 -3.17 -9.75
N PRO A 114 -15.76 -2.75 -8.56
CA PRO A 114 -16.87 -3.39 -7.85
C PRO A 114 -18.23 -3.04 -8.47
N PHE A 115 -18.52 -3.58 -9.69
CA PHE A 115 -19.83 -3.51 -10.31
C PHE A 115 -20.46 -4.89 -10.43
N SER A 116 -21.80 -4.98 -10.24
CA SER A 116 -22.56 -6.19 -10.52
C SER A 116 -22.80 -6.38 -12.04
N GLU A 117 -23.13 -7.59 -12.47
CA GLU A 117 -23.44 -7.86 -13.90
C GLU A 117 -24.57 -6.99 -14.47
N GLY A 118 -25.52 -6.56 -13.61
CA GLY A 118 -26.60 -5.65 -13.98
C GLY A 118 -26.09 -4.24 -14.36
N ASP A 119 -25.03 -3.79 -13.70
CA ASP A 119 -24.48 -2.44 -13.89
C ASP A 119 -23.64 -2.34 -15.18
N ALA A 120 -23.09 -3.45 -15.66
CA ALA A 120 -22.31 -3.49 -16.90
C ALA A 120 -23.17 -3.22 -18.17
N ASN A 121 -24.50 -3.32 -18.05
CA ASN A 121 -25.46 -3.10 -19.14
C ASN A 121 -26.23 -1.77 -19.02
N GLN A 122 -26.10 -1.04 -17.91
CA GLN A 122 -26.72 0.29 -17.74
C GLN A 122 -25.70 1.39 -18.08
N PRO A 123 -26.13 2.52 -18.69
CA PRO A 123 -25.27 3.69 -18.79
C PRO A 123 -25.05 4.22 -17.36
N VAL A 124 -23.85 3.91 -16.81
CA VAL A 124 -23.45 4.48 -15.52
C VAL A 124 -23.31 5.99 -15.69
N GLU A 125 -23.93 6.76 -14.79
CA GLU A 125 -23.75 8.22 -14.80
C GLU A 125 -22.26 8.56 -14.80
N ASN A 126 -21.83 9.42 -15.71
CA ASN A 126 -20.42 9.78 -15.91
C ASN A 126 -19.72 10.20 -14.60
N SER A 127 -20.47 10.78 -13.66
CA SER A 127 -19.97 11.21 -12.34
C SER A 127 -19.48 10.05 -11.45
N GLN A 128 -20.11 8.90 -11.48
CA GLN A 128 -19.70 7.73 -10.69
C GLN A 128 -18.47 7.05 -11.28
N ILE A 129 -18.42 6.94 -12.63
CA ILE A 129 -17.23 6.43 -13.32
C ILE A 129 -16.03 7.32 -13.03
N ASP A 130 -16.17 8.63 -13.13
CA ASP A 130 -15.10 9.59 -12.87
C ASP A 130 -14.60 9.52 -11.42
N SER A 131 -15.48 9.34 -10.44
CA SER A 131 -15.09 9.16 -9.04
C SER A 131 -14.27 7.88 -8.85
N LEU A 132 -14.76 6.78 -9.39
CA LEU A 132 -14.08 5.48 -9.32
C LEU A 132 -12.72 5.51 -10.02
N LEU A 133 -12.63 6.12 -11.19
CA LEU A 133 -11.38 6.29 -11.94
C LEU A 133 -10.35 7.11 -11.15
N ARG A 134 -10.78 8.12 -10.40
CA ARG A 134 -9.92 8.91 -9.51
C ARG A 134 -9.38 8.09 -8.34
N HIS A 135 -10.26 7.35 -7.64
CA HIS A 135 -9.89 6.52 -6.50
C HIS A 135 -8.86 5.45 -6.88
N LEU A 136 -9.08 4.79 -8.01
CA LEU A 136 -8.17 3.77 -8.52
C LEU A 136 -6.83 4.37 -8.97
N GLY A 137 -6.85 5.56 -9.58
CA GLY A 137 -5.61 6.30 -9.93
C GLY A 137 -4.78 6.65 -8.71
N SER A 138 -5.42 7.11 -7.64
CA SER A 138 -4.70 7.45 -6.41
C SER A 138 -4.12 6.22 -5.73
N LEU A 139 -4.84 5.10 -5.70
CA LEU A 139 -4.34 3.83 -5.17
C LEU A 139 -3.11 3.36 -5.94
N SER A 140 -3.16 3.42 -7.27
CA SER A 140 -2.02 3.05 -8.12
C SER A 140 -0.80 3.95 -7.88
N ARG A 141 -1.00 5.28 -7.77
CA ARG A 141 0.10 6.22 -7.49
C ARG A 141 0.67 6.05 -6.08
N ALA A 142 -0.20 5.81 -5.09
CA ALA A 142 0.25 5.48 -3.74
C ALA A 142 1.11 4.21 -3.72
N LEU A 143 0.66 3.12 -4.35
CA LEU A 143 1.45 1.89 -4.48
C LEU A 143 2.79 2.14 -5.16
N HIS A 144 2.80 2.90 -6.25
CA HIS A 144 4.02 3.22 -6.97
C HIS A 144 5.03 4.00 -6.10
N SER A 145 4.57 4.94 -5.28
CA SER A 145 5.43 5.68 -4.36
C SER A 145 6.10 4.77 -3.33
N PHE A 146 5.40 3.75 -2.85
CA PHE A 146 5.95 2.77 -1.91
C PHE A 146 7.00 1.84 -2.54
N ILE A 147 6.91 1.62 -3.86
CA ILE A 147 7.89 0.79 -4.60
C ILE A 147 9.16 1.59 -4.91
N GLN A 148 9.04 2.88 -5.22
CA GLN A 148 10.16 3.70 -5.68
C GLN A 148 11.07 4.26 -4.58
N THR A 149 10.61 4.32 -3.34
CA THR A 149 11.39 4.90 -2.24
C THR A 149 11.50 3.96 -1.07
N ASN A 150 12.71 3.85 -0.51
CA ASN A 150 12.95 3.12 0.74
C ASN A 150 12.61 3.95 1.98
N ASP A 151 12.20 5.21 1.80
CA ASP A 151 11.79 6.10 2.88
C ASP A 151 10.29 5.96 3.15
N LEU A 152 9.96 5.29 4.26
CA LEU A 152 8.59 5.06 4.71
C LEU A 152 7.83 6.38 4.91
N HIS A 153 8.44 7.38 5.55
CA HIS A 153 7.78 8.65 5.84
C HIS A 153 7.42 9.41 4.56
N LYS A 154 8.32 9.42 3.59
CA LYS A 154 8.08 10.01 2.28
C LYS A 154 6.97 9.28 1.53
N SER A 155 6.95 7.96 1.58
CA SER A 155 5.92 7.15 0.92
C SER A 155 4.53 7.39 1.52
N ILE A 156 4.43 7.44 2.86
CA ILE A 156 3.18 7.76 3.55
C ILE A 156 2.71 9.17 3.19
N HIS A 157 3.62 10.15 3.18
CA HIS A 157 3.29 11.53 2.82
C HIS A 157 2.72 11.62 1.38
N LEU A 158 3.32 10.91 0.43
CA LEU A 158 2.80 10.84 -0.94
C LEU A 158 1.43 10.18 -1.01
N ALA A 159 1.20 9.08 -0.27
CA ALA A 159 -0.10 8.43 -0.21
C ALA A 159 -1.20 9.36 0.35
N LEU A 160 -0.91 10.10 1.42
CA LEU A 160 -1.83 11.09 1.98
C LEU A 160 -2.12 12.23 1.00
N THR A 161 -1.10 12.66 0.24
CA THR A 161 -1.25 13.68 -0.81
C THR A 161 -2.19 13.20 -1.92
N GLU A 162 -2.02 11.95 -2.37
CA GLU A 162 -2.90 11.34 -3.37
C GLU A 162 -4.34 11.19 -2.89
N ILE A 163 -4.56 10.89 -1.61
CA ILE A 163 -5.88 10.86 -1.00
C ILE A 163 -6.54 12.24 -1.12
N LEU A 164 -5.88 13.30 -0.66
CA LEU A 164 -6.44 14.65 -0.69
C LEU A 164 -6.70 15.14 -2.12
N PHE A 165 -5.79 14.83 -3.04
CA PHE A 165 -5.97 15.16 -4.46
C PHE A 165 -7.22 14.50 -5.05
N SER A 166 -7.50 13.23 -4.65
CA SER A 166 -8.63 12.45 -5.18
C SER A 166 -9.98 12.85 -4.59
N ILE A 167 -9.99 13.45 -3.40
CA ILE A 167 -11.23 13.86 -2.72
C ILE A 167 -11.82 15.16 -3.29
N TYR A 168 -11.03 16.00 -3.95
CA TYR A 168 -11.40 17.28 -4.56
C TYR A 168 -12.06 18.30 -3.60
N THR A 169 -11.80 18.19 -2.31
CA THR A 169 -12.28 19.12 -1.29
C THR A 169 -11.11 19.60 -0.44
N LYS A 170 -11.28 20.71 0.26
CA LYS A 170 -10.25 21.22 1.16
C LYS A 170 -10.31 20.49 2.50
N GLY A 171 -9.17 19.97 2.90
CA GLY A 171 -9.11 19.20 4.13
C GLY A 171 -7.69 18.81 4.55
N ARG A 172 -7.61 17.87 5.45
CA ARG A 172 -6.40 17.24 5.94
C ARG A 172 -6.51 15.74 5.83
N ALA A 173 -5.43 15.07 5.48
CA ALA A 173 -5.28 13.62 5.64
C ALA A 173 -4.11 13.37 6.59
N TYR A 174 -4.30 12.53 7.59
CA TYR A 174 -3.33 12.33 8.65
C TYR A 174 -3.35 10.90 9.20
N ILE A 175 -2.24 10.51 9.82
CA ILE A 175 -2.12 9.26 10.57
C ILE A 175 -1.96 9.58 12.04
N MET A 176 -2.82 8.95 12.83
CA MET A 176 -2.74 8.95 14.29
C MET A 176 -2.24 7.58 14.76
N GLU A 177 -1.25 7.56 15.63
CA GLU A 177 -0.68 6.33 16.19
C GLU A 177 -0.84 6.29 17.71
N TYR A 178 -1.15 5.11 18.24
CA TYR A 178 -1.13 4.87 19.69
C TYR A 178 0.31 4.83 20.17
N GLY A 179 0.59 5.59 21.22
CA GLY A 179 1.90 5.67 21.89
C GLY A 179 1.89 4.99 23.24
N GLU A 180 3.04 5.04 23.90
CA GLU A 180 3.19 4.58 25.28
C GLU A 180 2.34 5.42 26.24
N GLY A 181 1.86 4.81 27.33
CA GLY A 181 1.07 5.49 28.36
C GLY A 181 -0.34 5.89 27.93
N ASP A 182 -0.99 5.07 27.07
CA ASP A 182 -2.35 5.31 26.59
C ASP A 182 -2.52 6.69 25.94
N THR A 183 -1.62 7.03 25.04
CA THR A 183 -1.64 8.28 24.29
C THR A 183 -1.86 8.07 22.81
N LEU A 184 -2.23 9.14 22.12
CA LEU A 184 -2.45 9.19 20.67
C LEU A 184 -1.71 10.40 20.09
N SER A 185 -0.92 10.19 19.04
CA SER A 185 -0.13 11.25 18.41
C SER A 185 -0.27 11.24 16.89
N CYS A 186 -0.31 12.42 16.28
CA CYS A 186 -0.27 12.58 14.85
C CYS A 186 1.15 12.43 14.33
N THR A 187 1.44 11.37 13.59
CA THR A 187 2.78 11.10 13.05
C THR A 187 2.97 11.69 11.66
N HIS A 188 1.92 11.68 10.84
CA HIS A 188 1.94 12.19 9.47
C HIS A 188 0.71 13.05 9.21
N GLU A 189 0.90 14.16 8.50
CA GLU A 189 -0.19 15.04 8.08
C GLU A 189 0.12 15.66 6.72
N VAL A 190 -0.90 15.76 5.89
CA VAL A 190 -0.91 16.54 4.65
C VAL A 190 -2.15 17.42 4.65
N CYS A 191 -1.99 18.68 4.27
CA CYS A 191 -3.07 19.67 4.22
C CYS A 191 -3.27 20.20 2.81
N SER A 192 -4.52 20.43 2.43
CA SER A 192 -4.85 21.18 1.21
C SER A 192 -4.35 22.62 1.32
N LYS A 193 -4.07 23.25 0.17
CA LYS A 193 -3.59 24.66 0.13
C LYS A 193 -4.55 25.60 0.90
N GLY A 194 -4.00 26.34 1.85
CA GLY A 194 -4.73 27.29 2.69
C GLY A 194 -5.38 26.69 3.95
N ILE A 195 -5.18 25.41 4.22
CA ILE A 195 -5.59 24.75 5.46
C ILE A 195 -4.37 24.67 6.40
N ALA A 196 -4.55 25.19 7.63
CA ALA A 196 -3.48 25.16 8.63
C ALA A 196 -3.24 23.72 9.14
N PRO A 197 -1.98 23.28 9.30
CA PRO A 197 -1.67 22.01 9.90
C PRO A 197 -2.07 21.98 11.39
N VAL A 198 -2.40 20.81 11.89
CA VAL A 198 -2.75 20.57 13.30
C VAL A 198 -1.86 19.50 13.97
N ARG A 199 -0.91 18.93 13.22
CA ARG A 199 -0.01 17.87 13.68
C ARG A 199 0.64 18.19 15.03
N ASP A 200 1.19 19.39 15.19
CA ASP A 200 1.92 19.78 16.40
C ASP A 200 1.00 19.93 17.61
N THR A 201 -0.29 20.17 17.41
CA THR A 201 -1.30 20.24 18.46
C THR A 201 -1.91 18.88 18.81
N LEU A 202 -1.67 17.87 17.97
CA LEU A 202 -2.19 16.51 18.14
C LEU A 202 -1.07 15.55 18.58
N GLN A 203 -0.35 15.91 19.65
CA GLN A 203 0.71 15.11 20.22
C GLN A 203 0.38 14.68 21.65
N ASN A 204 0.62 13.40 21.95
CA ASN A 204 0.45 12.81 23.28
C ASN A 204 -0.94 13.05 23.89
N ILE A 205 -1.99 13.00 23.09
CA ILE A 205 -3.37 13.16 23.56
C ILE A 205 -3.75 11.91 24.37
N PRO A 206 -4.19 12.04 25.61
CA PRO A 206 -4.68 10.89 26.37
C PRO A 206 -5.87 10.23 25.67
N LEU A 207 -5.87 8.90 25.54
CA LEU A 207 -6.96 8.16 24.90
C LEU A 207 -8.32 8.43 25.57
N SER A 208 -8.29 8.71 26.87
CA SER A 208 -9.49 9.09 27.65
C SER A 208 -10.14 10.38 27.16
N THR A 209 -9.41 11.28 26.50
CA THR A 209 -9.93 12.53 25.94
C THR A 209 -10.80 12.30 24.71
N LEU A 210 -10.45 11.31 23.87
CA LEU A 210 -11.16 10.94 22.64
C LEU A 210 -11.72 9.51 22.77
N ARG A 211 -12.42 9.27 23.87
CA ARG A 211 -12.82 7.94 24.29
C ARG A 211 -13.78 7.26 23.29
N TRP A 212 -14.75 8.00 22.81
CA TRP A 212 -15.78 7.45 21.91
C TRP A 212 -15.17 6.96 20.59
N SER A 213 -14.31 7.77 19.98
CA SER A 213 -13.63 7.40 18.74
C SER A 213 -12.58 6.30 18.97
N THR A 214 -11.81 6.40 20.05
CA THR A 214 -10.79 5.41 20.42
C THR A 214 -11.39 4.02 20.61
N GLU A 215 -12.47 3.89 21.38
CA GLU A 215 -13.12 2.59 21.62
C GLU A 215 -13.63 1.94 20.33
N LYS A 216 -14.15 2.72 19.38
CA LYS A 216 -14.60 2.22 18.08
C LYS A 216 -13.42 1.75 17.22
N ILE A 217 -12.39 2.57 17.09
CA ILE A 217 -11.21 2.27 16.28
C ILE A 217 -10.45 1.05 16.82
N GLN A 218 -10.32 0.93 18.15
CA GLN A 218 -9.70 -0.25 18.77
C GLN A 218 -10.49 -1.54 18.54
N LYS A 219 -11.82 -1.43 18.42
CA LYS A 219 -12.71 -2.54 18.02
C LYS A 219 -12.76 -2.74 16.50
N LEU A 220 -11.88 -2.07 15.74
CA LEU A 220 -11.75 -2.14 14.30
C LEU A 220 -12.96 -1.59 13.50
N TYR A 221 -13.81 -0.78 14.14
CA TYR A 221 -14.92 -0.11 13.45
C TYR A 221 -14.45 1.21 12.83
N PRO A 222 -14.68 1.45 11.54
CA PRO A 222 -14.47 2.75 10.94
C PRO A 222 -15.50 3.76 11.46
N ILE A 223 -15.14 5.04 11.43
CA ILE A 223 -16.01 6.14 11.80
C ILE A 223 -16.23 7.01 10.57
N LEU A 224 -17.48 7.17 10.14
CA LEU A 224 -17.89 8.03 9.03
C LEU A 224 -18.88 9.06 9.57
N ILE A 225 -18.54 10.34 9.43
CA ILE A 225 -19.36 11.45 9.89
C ILE A 225 -19.52 12.44 8.75
N ASN A 226 -20.75 12.55 8.23
CA ASN A 226 -21.07 13.45 7.13
C ASN A 226 -21.28 14.90 7.60
N ASN A 227 -21.73 15.04 8.85
CA ASN A 227 -21.91 16.32 9.53
C ASN A 227 -21.59 16.14 11.02
N LEU A 228 -20.79 17.03 11.60
CA LEU A 228 -20.47 16.99 13.03
C LEU A 228 -21.68 17.10 13.95
N ASP A 229 -22.80 17.65 13.46
CA ASP A 229 -24.04 17.73 14.25
C ASP A 229 -24.71 16.37 14.47
N GLU A 230 -24.35 15.36 13.68
CA GLU A 230 -24.80 13.97 13.80
C GLU A 230 -24.05 13.17 14.88
N LEU A 231 -22.99 13.76 15.47
CA LEU A 231 -22.24 13.10 16.54
C LEU A 231 -23.12 12.92 17.78
N PRO A 232 -23.09 11.73 18.40
CA PRO A 232 -23.84 11.45 19.61
C PRO A 232 -23.30 12.25 20.81
N LEU A 233 -24.09 12.37 21.85
CA LEU A 233 -23.73 13.14 23.07
C LEU A 233 -22.45 12.57 23.73
N GLU A 234 -22.23 11.27 23.65
CA GLU A 234 -21.06 10.59 24.18
C GLU A 234 -19.75 11.03 23.48
N ALA A 235 -19.85 11.60 22.28
CA ALA A 235 -18.74 12.12 21.48
C ALA A 235 -18.59 13.65 21.60
N ALA A 236 -19.05 14.25 22.70
CA ALA A 236 -19.03 15.71 22.87
C ALA A 236 -17.60 16.29 22.86
N GLU A 237 -16.62 15.59 23.46
CA GLU A 237 -15.21 16.00 23.41
C GLU A 237 -14.64 15.89 22.01
N GLU A 238 -14.90 14.80 21.29
CA GLU A 238 -14.54 14.67 19.88
C GLU A 238 -15.11 15.80 19.04
N LYS A 239 -16.42 16.11 19.22
CA LYS A 239 -17.08 17.22 18.53
C LYS A 239 -16.36 18.55 18.80
N ARG A 240 -16.00 18.81 20.05
CA ARG A 240 -15.27 20.02 20.45
C ARG A 240 -13.91 20.10 19.74
N TYR A 241 -13.12 19.02 19.80
CA TYR A 241 -11.81 18.96 19.14
C TYR A 241 -11.91 19.15 17.62
N LEU A 242 -12.87 18.50 16.98
CA LEU A 242 -13.11 18.58 15.54
C LEU A 242 -13.55 19.98 15.11
N THR A 243 -14.47 20.60 15.89
CA THR A 243 -14.94 21.96 15.64
C THR A 243 -13.81 22.99 15.77
N MET A 244 -12.93 22.86 16.79
CA MET A 244 -11.77 23.73 16.96
C MET A 244 -10.80 23.67 15.77
N ARG A 245 -10.70 22.52 15.10
CA ARG A 245 -9.88 22.33 13.90
C ARG A 245 -10.60 22.77 12.61
N GLY A 246 -11.84 23.19 12.70
CA GLY A 246 -12.67 23.60 11.58
C GLY A 246 -13.16 22.43 10.72
N ALA A 247 -13.11 21.20 11.21
CA ALA A 247 -13.67 20.05 10.50
C ALA A 247 -15.19 20.18 10.41
N ARG A 248 -15.76 19.75 9.28
CA ARG A 248 -17.22 19.68 9.05
C ARG A 248 -17.70 18.27 8.85
N SER A 249 -16.91 17.45 8.17
CA SER A 249 -17.12 16.03 8.02
C SER A 249 -15.80 15.30 8.14
N LEU A 250 -15.83 14.03 8.50
CA LEU A 250 -14.62 13.24 8.67
C LEU A 250 -14.84 11.76 8.38
N ILE A 251 -13.75 11.08 8.07
CA ILE A 251 -13.66 9.63 8.08
C ILE A 251 -12.41 9.20 8.84
N MET A 252 -12.56 8.17 9.69
CA MET A 252 -11.44 7.53 10.39
C MET A 252 -11.47 6.02 10.09
N ILE A 253 -10.35 5.47 9.66
CA ILE A 253 -10.22 4.06 9.30
C ILE A 253 -9.08 3.44 10.10
N PRO A 254 -9.33 2.35 10.86
CA PRO A 254 -8.30 1.74 11.69
C PRO A 254 -7.13 1.20 10.87
N LEU A 255 -5.91 1.44 11.31
CA LEU A 255 -4.67 0.85 10.82
C LEU A 255 -4.44 -0.45 11.57
N ILE A 256 -4.47 -1.58 10.86
CA ILE A 256 -4.54 -2.92 11.48
C ILE A 256 -3.28 -3.73 11.17
N ILE A 257 -2.67 -4.31 12.22
CA ILE A 257 -1.60 -5.30 12.10
C ILE A 257 -1.97 -6.51 12.96
N LYS A 258 -2.02 -7.70 12.38
CA LYS A 258 -2.36 -8.95 13.07
C LYS A 258 -3.67 -8.89 13.88
N GLY A 259 -4.70 -8.21 13.36
CA GLY A 259 -6.01 -8.07 14.01
C GLY A 259 -6.07 -7.05 15.15
N ILE A 260 -5.03 -6.24 15.36
CA ILE A 260 -4.97 -5.19 16.37
C ILE A 260 -4.81 -3.84 15.68
N SER A 261 -5.61 -2.85 16.08
CA SER A 261 -5.42 -1.48 15.64
C SER A 261 -4.21 -0.86 16.36
N TRP A 262 -3.29 -0.28 15.58
CA TRP A 262 -2.14 0.48 16.10
C TRP A 262 -2.32 1.99 15.91
N GLY A 263 -3.44 2.40 15.34
CA GLY A 263 -3.77 3.78 15.05
C GLY A 263 -4.89 3.86 14.02
N TYR A 264 -5.01 5.01 13.36
CA TYR A 264 -5.97 5.20 12.27
C TYR A 264 -5.53 6.22 11.23
N LEU A 265 -6.00 6.05 9.99
CA LEU A 265 -6.02 7.08 8.98
C LEU A 265 -7.23 7.99 9.23
N GLY A 266 -7.02 9.29 9.38
CA GLY A 266 -8.06 10.29 9.50
C GLY A 266 -8.08 11.24 8.31
N ILE A 267 -9.28 11.66 7.88
CA ILE A 267 -9.45 12.69 6.86
C ILE A 267 -10.51 13.66 7.36
N ASP A 268 -10.12 14.93 7.55
CA ASP A 268 -11.01 16.02 7.91
C ASP A 268 -11.33 16.84 6.66
N ILE A 269 -12.60 17.08 6.38
CA ILE A 269 -13.06 18.04 5.37
C ILE A 269 -13.46 19.34 6.08
N VAL A 270 -12.95 20.48 5.57
CA VAL A 270 -13.05 21.78 6.25
C VAL A 270 -13.96 22.78 5.54
N ASP A 271 -14.07 22.72 4.23
CA ASP A 271 -14.82 23.71 3.42
C ASP A 271 -16.31 23.43 3.34
N ASN A 272 -16.73 22.15 3.35
CA ASN A 272 -18.14 21.75 3.24
C ASN A 272 -18.43 20.45 4.00
N ASN A 273 -19.70 20.09 4.10
CA ASN A 273 -20.12 18.77 4.53
C ASN A 273 -19.99 17.81 3.34
N ARG A 274 -19.36 16.65 3.58
CA ARG A 274 -19.18 15.57 2.59
C ARG A 274 -19.99 14.35 3.02
N MET A 275 -20.77 13.83 2.10
CA MET A 275 -21.35 12.49 2.24
C MET A 275 -20.29 11.45 1.88
N TRP A 276 -19.92 10.62 2.84
CA TRP A 276 -19.00 9.51 2.61
C TRP A 276 -19.75 8.31 2.05
N SER A 277 -19.36 7.87 0.85
CA SER A 277 -19.96 6.71 0.21
C SER A 277 -19.29 5.40 0.64
N LEU A 278 -19.93 4.26 0.32
CA LEU A 278 -19.30 2.94 0.52
C LEU A 278 -18.04 2.79 -0.32
N GLU A 279 -18.02 3.34 -1.52
CA GLU A 279 -16.87 3.34 -2.43
C GLU A 279 -15.71 4.16 -1.87
N ASP A 280 -15.97 5.33 -1.28
CA ASP A 280 -14.96 6.12 -0.56
C ASP A 280 -14.31 5.28 0.54
N TYR A 281 -15.14 4.60 1.36
CA TYR A 281 -14.65 3.74 2.44
C TYR A 281 -13.81 2.59 1.91
N GLN A 282 -14.26 1.87 0.89
CA GLN A 282 -13.53 0.72 0.33
C GLN A 282 -12.18 1.13 -0.25
N TRP A 283 -12.16 2.24 -0.99
CA TRP A 283 -10.94 2.81 -1.54
C TRP A 283 -9.94 3.23 -0.45
N LEU A 284 -10.39 4.01 0.54
CA LEU A 284 -9.55 4.47 1.65
C LEU A 284 -9.08 3.30 2.52
N SER A 285 -9.95 2.32 2.76
CA SER A 285 -9.59 1.10 3.49
C SER A 285 -8.48 0.32 2.79
N SER A 286 -8.50 0.25 1.46
CA SER A 286 -7.43 -0.38 0.68
C SER A 286 -6.10 0.34 0.86
N ILE A 287 -6.07 1.68 0.80
CA ILE A 287 -4.85 2.47 1.06
C ILE A 287 -4.38 2.29 2.51
N THR A 288 -5.31 2.30 3.47
CA THR A 288 -5.02 2.11 4.90
C THR A 288 -4.36 0.76 5.17
N ASN A 289 -4.85 -0.30 4.54
CA ASN A 289 -4.26 -1.64 4.63
C ASN A 289 -2.84 -1.67 4.07
N ILE A 290 -2.59 -1.03 2.92
CA ILE A 290 -1.26 -0.92 2.34
C ILE A 290 -0.31 -0.19 3.29
N ILE A 291 -0.71 0.95 3.83
CA ILE A 291 0.07 1.71 4.81
C ILE A 291 0.41 0.81 6.02
N SER A 292 -0.57 0.07 6.55
CA SER A 292 -0.37 -0.83 7.69
C SER A 292 0.67 -1.91 7.39
N ILE A 293 0.59 -2.55 6.22
CA ILE A 293 1.52 -3.62 5.84
C ILE A 293 2.93 -3.06 5.67
N ILE A 294 3.09 -1.94 4.97
CA ILE A 294 4.41 -1.33 4.71
C ILE A 294 5.05 -0.85 6.01
N THR A 295 4.26 -0.23 6.90
CA THR A 295 4.75 0.18 8.22
C THR A 295 5.24 -1.02 9.03
N LYS A 296 4.48 -2.12 9.03
CA LYS A 296 4.89 -3.37 9.67
C LYS A 296 6.20 -3.90 9.10
N MET A 297 6.34 -3.93 7.78
CA MET A 297 7.54 -4.42 7.09
C MET A 297 8.76 -3.56 7.45
N ALA A 298 8.63 -2.24 7.42
CA ALA A 298 9.69 -1.31 7.79
C ALA A 298 10.15 -1.54 9.24
N ARG A 299 9.22 -1.59 10.19
CA ARG A 299 9.53 -1.87 11.62
C ARG A 299 10.19 -3.23 11.83
N THR A 300 9.77 -4.25 11.07
CA THR A 300 10.38 -5.58 11.16
C THR A 300 11.80 -5.57 10.62
N ASN A 301 12.05 -4.89 9.51
CA ASN A 301 13.40 -4.77 8.93
C ASN A 301 14.34 -3.98 9.85
N GLU A 302 13.86 -2.89 10.46
CA GLU A 302 14.63 -2.11 11.44
C GLU A 302 15.00 -2.95 12.68
N ALA A 303 14.05 -3.73 13.19
CA ALA A 303 14.29 -4.64 14.32
C ALA A 303 15.30 -5.73 13.98
N LEU A 304 15.23 -6.27 12.76
CA LEU A 304 16.19 -7.28 12.26
C LEU A 304 17.60 -6.68 12.15
N ASP A 305 17.74 -5.53 11.50
CA ASP A 305 19.02 -4.83 11.34
C ASP A 305 19.64 -4.49 12.70
N HIS A 306 18.82 -4.03 13.64
CA HIS A 306 19.26 -3.76 15.01
C HIS A 306 19.76 -5.04 15.69
N SER A 307 19.00 -6.14 15.57
CA SER A 307 19.39 -7.44 16.14
C SER A 307 20.69 -7.98 15.54
N GLU A 308 20.85 -7.88 14.21
CA GLU A 308 22.06 -8.30 13.50
C GLU A 308 23.28 -7.47 13.96
N LYS A 309 23.13 -6.14 14.07
CA LYS A 309 24.20 -5.27 14.58
C LYS A 309 24.57 -5.59 16.01
N LEU A 310 23.58 -5.85 16.88
CA LEU A 310 23.82 -6.24 18.26
C LEU A 310 24.58 -7.58 18.34
N LEU A 311 24.12 -8.59 17.60
CA LEU A 311 24.79 -9.91 17.55
C LEU A 311 26.22 -9.78 17.02
N ARG A 312 26.43 -9.00 15.97
CA ARG A 312 27.78 -8.75 15.42
C ARG A 312 28.67 -8.06 16.43
N ASN A 313 28.15 -7.04 17.14
CA ASN A 313 28.91 -6.36 18.19
C ASN A 313 29.28 -7.31 19.34
N ILE A 314 28.36 -8.15 19.79
CA ILE A 314 28.61 -9.16 20.83
C ILE A 314 29.69 -10.13 20.32
N TYR A 315 29.51 -10.71 19.14
CA TYR A 315 30.45 -11.67 18.54
C TYR A 315 31.87 -11.11 18.41
N THR A 316 31.98 -9.84 17.99
CA THR A 316 33.29 -9.20 17.77
C THR A 316 34.00 -8.81 19.07
N ASN A 317 33.24 -8.39 20.10
CA ASN A 317 33.84 -7.75 21.33
C ASN A 317 33.76 -8.62 22.58
N ILE A 318 33.14 -9.80 22.50
CA ILE A 318 33.08 -10.71 23.66
C ILE A 318 34.51 -11.19 24.05
N PRO A 319 34.88 -11.17 25.34
CA PRO A 319 36.22 -11.62 25.79
C PRO A 319 36.33 -13.16 25.88
N VAL A 320 35.75 -13.85 24.90
CA VAL A 320 35.76 -15.30 24.75
C VAL A 320 35.96 -15.62 23.28
N GLY A 321 36.86 -16.56 22.97
CA GLY A 321 37.04 -17.08 21.62
C GLY A 321 35.78 -17.85 21.18
N ILE A 322 35.29 -17.54 19.98
CA ILE A 322 34.16 -18.22 19.35
C ILE A 322 34.59 -18.71 17.98
N GLU A 323 34.42 -19.99 17.74
CA GLU A 323 34.63 -20.64 16.47
C GLU A 323 33.31 -21.19 15.92
N LEU A 324 33.11 -21.09 14.62
CA LEU A 324 31.99 -21.67 13.91
C LEU A 324 32.50 -22.72 12.92
N TYR A 325 31.92 -23.90 12.97
CA TYR A 325 32.27 -25.00 12.07
C TYR A 325 31.10 -25.37 11.16
N ASP A 326 31.40 -25.80 9.96
CA ASP A 326 30.40 -26.40 9.07
C ASP A 326 30.02 -27.83 9.50
N LYS A 327 29.07 -28.45 8.79
CA LYS A 327 28.61 -29.82 9.07
C LYS A 327 29.69 -30.91 8.85
N ASN A 328 30.80 -30.59 8.20
CA ASN A 328 31.90 -31.51 7.95
C ASN A 328 33.04 -31.29 8.94
N GLY A 329 32.95 -30.33 9.84
CA GLY A 329 33.95 -30.02 10.84
C GLY A 329 35.02 -29.02 10.40
N TYR A 330 34.86 -28.35 9.25
CA TYR A 330 35.77 -27.28 8.83
C TYR A 330 35.40 -25.96 9.48
N LEU A 331 36.42 -25.23 9.93
CA LEU A 331 36.27 -23.89 10.50
C LEU A 331 35.79 -22.91 9.42
N VAL A 332 34.63 -22.29 9.61
CA VAL A 332 34.03 -21.33 8.68
C VAL A 332 34.09 -19.89 9.17
N ASP A 333 34.18 -19.68 10.49
CA ASP A 333 34.31 -18.35 11.06
C ASP A 333 34.90 -18.40 12.49
N MET A 334 35.59 -17.33 12.92
CA MET A 334 36.07 -17.10 14.27
C MET A 334 36.03 -15.59 14.63
N ASN A 335 35.85 -15.27 15.90
CA ASN A 335 35.84 -13.87 16.34
C ASN A 335 37.27 -13.34 16.59
N ASN A 336 37.39 -12.02 16.79
CA ASN A 336 38.69 -11.38 17.01
C ASN A 336 39.41 -11.91 18.23
N MET A 337 38.69 -12.22 19.32
CA MET A 337 39.27 -12.74 20.56
C MET A 337 39.93 -14.09 20.34
N ASP A 338 39.36 -14.93 19.48
CA ASP A 338 39.90 -16.24 19.16
C ASP A 338 41.17 -16.13 18.30
N VAL A 339 41.21 -15.20 17.36
CA VAL A 339 42.44 -14.85 16.59
C VAL A 339 43.55 -14.42 17.58
N GLU A 340 43.27 -13.64 18.62
CA GLU A 340 44.26 -13.25 19.63
C GLU A 340 44.68 -14.42 20.49
N ILE A 341 43.74 -15.24 20.97
CA ILE A 341 44.07 -16.44 21.80
C ILE A 341 44.99 -17.37 21.11
N PHE A 342 44.78 -17.65 19.82
CA PHE A 342 45.62 -18.53 19.01
C PHE A 342 46.86 -17.83 18.42
N GLY A 343 47.02 -16.53 18.59
CA GLY A 343 48.13 -15.75 18.05
C GLY A 343 48.21 -15.80 16.52
N LEU A 344 47.03 -15.85 15.85
CA LEU A 344 46.97 -15.92 14.38
C LEU A 344 47.24 -14.55 13.76
N PRO A 345 47.86 -14.48 12.60
CA PRO A 345 48.07 -13.21 11.89
C PRO A 345 46.78 -12.61 11.35
N SER A 346 45.78 -13.41 11.04
CA SER A 346 44.43 -13.03 10.65
C SER A 346 43.50 -14.24 10.75
N LYS A 347 42.17 -13.96 10.69
CA LYS A 347 41.12 -14.97 10.65
C LYS A 347 41.21 -15.88 9.45
N GLU A 348 41.56 -15.34 8.28
CA GLU A 348 41.67 -16.06 7.01
C GLU A 348 42.77 -17.15 7.06
N ALA A 349 43.74 -17.00 7.94
CA ALA A 349 44.82 -17.98 8.10
C ALA A 349 44.35 -19.33 8.67
N ALA A 350 43.17 -19.37 9.30
CA ALA A 350 42.59 -20.56 9.93
C ALA A 350 41.34 -21.10 9.21
N LEU A 351 40.76 -20.36 8.29
CA LEU A 351 39.53 -20.79 7.62
C LEU A 351 39.76 -21.98 6.69
N GLY A 352 38.89 -22.98 6.79
CA GLY A 352 38.92 -24.18 5.93
C GLY A 352 39.88 -25.28 6.42
N ILE A 353 40.41 -25.15 7.63
CA ILE A 353 41.22 -26.16 8.29
C ILE A 353 40.34 -27.15 9.03
#